data_cfb934d5120e945561db7fa4e6f29142
#
_entry.id   cfb934d5120e945561db7fa4e6f29142
#
_cell.length_a   1.000
_cell.length_b   1.000
_cell.length_c   1.000
_cell.angle_alpha   90.00
_cell.angle_beta   90.00
_cell.angle_gamma   90.00
#
_symmetry.space_group_name_H-M   'P 1'
#
loop_
_entity.id
_entity.type
_entity.pdbx_description
1 polymer ?
#
loop_
_entity_poly.entity_id
_entity_poly.type
_entity_poly.pdbx_seq_one_letter_code
_entity_poly.pdbx_strand_id
1 'polypeptide(L)'
;MPTVVGVKFENTPKIYWFEANGLEYTMGAAVVVETARGMEIGKVKTLPEEVEEERVVAPLKKVLRIATEEDLARQREHAARKPEVMRIAAEKIAARGLKMKLVDAEYTVDGAKLVLYFTAENRVDFRELVRDLASAFRTRIELRQIGTRDECRMLGGLGPCGRECCCAAGCDFSKVSIKMAKNQNLSLNPGKISGLCGRLMCCLSYENAYYTETNKLMPKVGSKVRVVSEDGEKTGTAVGINQIKMTVSVRTESKDGSFEIKDHPLSEIRKLDAASAADDMAVSKAEAAELKNMED
;
A
#
# COMPACT_ATOMS: atom_id res chain seq x y z
N MET A 1 -19.32 19.57 -15.22
CA MET A 1 -18.80 18.20 -14.95
C MET A 1 -18.00 17.76 -16.16
N PRO A 2 -16.74 17.44 -16.04
CA PRO A 2 -15.93 16.95 -17.16
C PRO A 2 -16.33 15.50 -17.50
N THR A 3 -16.38 15.19 -18.80
CA THR A 3 -16.53 13.82 -19.29
C THR A 3 -15.17 13.14 -19.23
N VAL A 4 -15.04 12.12 -18.42
CA VAL A 4 -13.77 11.42 -18.16
C VAL A 4 -13.84 9.96 -18.54
N VAL A 5 -12.70 9.38 -18.88
CA VAL A 5 -12.51 7.95 -19.15
C VAL A 5 -11.46 7.40 -18.20
N GLY A 6 -11.73 6.24 -17.61
CA GLY A 6 -10.80 5.58 -16.72
C GLY A 6 -9.81 4.72 -17.49
N VAL A 7 -8.52 5.02 -17.32
CA VAL A 7 -7.41 4.34 -17.99
C VAL A 7 -6.53 3.64 -16.95
N LYS A 8 -6.20 2.38 -17.20
CA LYS A 8 -5.28 1.58 -16.38
C LYS A 8 -3.98 1.35 -17.15
N PHE A 9 -2.85 1.59 -16.49
CA PHE A 9 -1.53 1.26 -17.00
C PHE A 9 -1.08 -0.13 -16.54
N GLU A 10 -0.19 -0.76 -17.28
CA GLU A 10 0.24 -2.14 -17.04
C GLU A 10 0.91 -2.31 -15.66
N ASN A 11 1.73 -1.35 -15.26
CA ASN A 11 2.51 -1.42 -14.01
C ASN A 11 1.82 -0.74 -12.82
N THR A 12 0.56 -0.34 -12.95
CA THR A 12 -0.20 0.24 -11.84
C THR A 12 -1.58 -0.39 -11.74
N PRO A 13 -1.99 -0.79 -10.54
CA PRO A 13 -3.33 -1.32 -10.33
C PRO A 13 -4.41 -0.24 -10.31
N LYS A 14 -4.03 1.04 -10.16
CA LYS A 14 -4.94 2.18 -10.05
C LYS A 14 -5.49 2.58 -11.42
N ILE A 15 -6.77 2.96 -11.45
CA ILE A 15 -7.41 3.58 -12.61
C ILE A 15 -7.21 5.09 -12.49
N TYR A 16 -6.76 5.72 -13.57
CA TYR A 16 -6.56 7.16 -13.68
C TYR A 16 -7.60 7.77 -14.59
N TRP A 17 -8.12 8.92 -14.21
CA TRP A 17 -9.10 9.64 -14.98
C TRP A 17 -8.43 10.58 -15.98
N PHE A 18 -8.89 10.51 -17.23
CA PHE A 18 -8.47 11.40 -18.31
C PHE A 18 -9.71 11.99 -18.98
N GLU A 19 -9.58 13.21 -19.52
CA GLU A 19 -10.65 13.81 -20.33
C GLU A 19 -10.86 13.01 -21.61
N ALA A 20 -12.11 12.67 -21.90
CA ALA A 20 -12.47 11.76 -22.99
C ALA A 20 -12.25 12.34 -24.39
N ASN A 21 -12.07 13.66 -24.55
CA ASN A 21 -11.72 14.33 -25.81
C ASN A 21 -12.60 13.95 -27.01
N GLY A 22 -13.87 13.57 -26.78
CA GLY A 22 -14.85 13.27 -27.83
C GLY A 22 -14.57 12.03 -28.70
N LEU A 23 -13.65 11.14 -28.26
CA LEU A 23 -13.35 9.89 -28.96
C LEU A 23 -14.34 8.79 -28.56
N GLU A 24 -14.56 7.84 -29.47
CA GLU A 24 -15.33 6.63 -29.20
C GLU A 24 -14.44 5.60 -28.50
N TYR A 25 -14.88 5.09 -27.36
CA TYR A 25 -14.12 4.14 -26.54
C TYR A 25 -14.83 2.81 -26.45
N THR A 26 -14.04 1.73 -26.54
CA THR A 26 -14.47 0.39 -26.19
C THR A 26 -13.71 -0.11 -24.95
N MET A 27 -14.36 -0.91 -24.12
CA MET A 27 -13.71 -1.50 -22.95
C MET A 27 -12.50 -2.32 -23.36
N GLY A 28 -11.35 -2.06 -22.70
CA GLY A 28 -10.09 -2.74 -23.00
C GLY A 28 -9.30 -2.14 -24.17
N ALA A 29 -9.84 -1.15 -24.89
CA ALA A 29 -9.11 -0.47 -25.97
C ALA A 29 -7.80 0.15 -25.43
N ALA A 30 -6.75 0.06 -26.22
CA ALA A 30 -5.49 0.73 -25.92
C ALA A 30 -5.56 2.19 -26.36
N VAL A 31 -5.17 3.11 -25.47
CA VAL A 31 -5.19 4.56 -25.72
C VAL A 31 -3.84 5.18 -25.39
N VAL A 32 -3.45 6.17 -26.16
CA VAL A 32 -2.25 6.98 -25.89
C VAL A 32 -2.67 8.20 -25.09
N VAL A 33 -2.03 8.37 -23.94
CA VAL A 33 -2.27 9.48 -23.02
C VAL A 33 -0.97 10.21 -22.71
N GLU A 34 -1.07 11.49 -22.41
CA GLU A 34 0.05 12.24 -21.89
C GLU A 34 0.06 12.19 -20.36
N THR A 35 1.17 11.73 -19.78
CA THR A 35 1.37 11.68 -18.32
C THR A 35 2.50 12.64 -17.91
N ALA A 36 2.79 12.72 -16.63
CA ALA A 36 3.96 13.44 -16.13
C ALA A 36 5.30 12.81 -16.62
N ARG A 37 5.27 11.55 -17.09
CA ARG A 37 6.43 10.82 -17.58
C ARG A 37 6.66 10.99 -19.08
N GLY A 38 5.65 11.40 -19.82
CA GLY A 38 5.59 11.49 -21.27
C GLY A 38 4.37 10.79 -21.84
N MET A 39 4.44 10.37 -23.10
CA MET A 39 3.37 9.59 -23.72
C MET A 39 3.43 8.14 -23.26
N GLU A 40 2.29 7.65 -22.76
CA GLU A 40 2.14 6.27 -22.27
C GLU A 40 0.91 5.61 -22.92
N ILE A 41 0.95 4.29 -23.07
CA ILE A 41 -0.21 3.51 -23.51
C ILE A 41 -0.88 2.92 -22.27
N GLY A 42 -2.18 3.15 -22.14
CA GLY A 42 -3.04 2.53 -21.14
C GLY A 42 -4.22 1.82 -21.76
N LYS A 43 -4.92 1.00 -20.97
CA LYS A 43 -6.14 0.30 -21.38
C LYS A 43 -7.36 0.94 -20.75
N VAL A 44 -8.39 1.20 -21.54
CA VAL A 44 -9.68 1.72 -21.07
C VAL A 44 -10.33 0.71 -20.12
N LYS A 45 -10.69 1.16 -18.92
CA LYS A 45 -11.35 0.37 -17.87
C LYS A 45 -12.74 0.86 -17.52
N THR A 46 -13.04 2.13 -17.75
CA THR A 46 -14.41 2.66 -17.66
C THR A 46 -14.72 3.43 -18.93
N LEU A 47 -15.93 3.31 -19.42
CA LEU A 47 -16.43 4.13 -20.54
C LEU A 47 -16.55 5.58 -20.10
N PRO A 48 -16.65 6.53 -21.05
CA PRO A 48 -16.82 7.93 -20.72
C PRO A 48 -18.02 8.16 -19.80
N GLU A 49 -17.78 8.85 -18.68
CA GLU A 49 -18.81 9.23 -17.71
C GLU A 49 -18.58 10.66 -17.22
N GLU A 50 -19.65 11.33 -16.82
CA GLU A 50 -19.54 12.63 -16.17
C GLU A 50 -19.23 12.46 -14.68
N VAL A 51 -18.14 13.08 -14.22
CA VAL A 51 -17.68 12.97 -12.83
C VAL A 51 -17.61 14.34 -12.20
N GLU A 52 -17.91 14.41 -10.91
CA GLU A 52 -17.75 15.63 -10.11
C GLU A 52 -16.28 16.07 -10.08
N GLU A 53 -16.02 17.37 -10.17
CA GLU A 53 -14.67 17.93 -10.21
C GLU A 53 -13.83 17.57 -8.98
N GLU A 54 -14.47 17.33 -7.84
CA GLU A 54 -13.81 16.92 -6.58
C GLU A 54 -13.15 15.54 -6.66
N ARG A 55 -13.62 14.67 -7.56
CA ARG A 55 -13.06 13.32 -7.77
C ARG A 55 -11.90 13.28 -8.76
N VAL A 56 -11.63 14.40 -9.41
CA VAL A 56 -10.62 14.50 -10.47
C VAL A 56 -9.41 15.25 -9.99
N VAL A 57 -8.22 14.67 -10.20
CA VAL A 57 -6.96 15.33 -9.83
C VAL A 57 -6.62 16.36 -10.91
N ALA A 58 -6.66 17.64 -10.55
CA ALA A 58 -6.29 18.73 -11.45
C ALA A 58 -4.74 18.84 -11.61
N PRO A 59 -4.23 19.20 -12.80
CA PRO A 59 -4.94 19.43 -14.06
C PRO A 59 -5.31 18.12 -14.76
N LEU A 60 -6.57 17.99 -15.17
CA LEU A 60 -7.06 16.83 -15.93
C LEU A 60 -6.38 16.80 -17.31
N LYS A 61 -5.66 15.72 -17.59
CA LYS A 61 -5.02 15.49 -18.88
C LYS A 61 -5.96 14.76 -19.83
N LYS A 62 -5.75 14.94 -21.14
CA LYS A 62 -6.60 14.38 -22.19
C LYS A 62 -6.08 13.04 -22.69
N VAL A 63 -6.99 12.20 -23.15
CA VAL A 63 -6.62 11.11 -24.06
C VAL A 63 -6.26 11.74 -25.40
N LEU A 64 -5.07 11.46 -25.91
CA LEU A 64 -4.60 12.04 -27.17
C LEU A 64 -5.27 11.34 -28.36
N ARG A 65 -5.27 10.01 -28.37
CA ARG A 65 -5.85 9.17 -29.43
C ARG A 65 -5.93 7.69 -29.00
N ILE A 66 -6.64 6.92 -29.77
CA ILE A 66 -6.58 5.45 -29.68
C ILE A 66 -5.20 4.98 -30.18
N ALA A 67 -4.63 3.97 -29.52
CA ALA A 67 -3.35 3.41 -29.93
C ALA A 67 -3.47 2.67 -31.27
N THR A 68 -2.50 2.89 -32.15
CA THR A 68 -2.41 2.17 -33.43
C THR A 68 -1.67 0.83 -33.23
N GLU A 69 -1.77 -0.07 -34.23
CA GLU A 69 -0.98 -1.30 -34.23
C GLU A 69 0.54 -1.04 -34.19
N GLU A 70 1.00 0.06 -34.80
CA GLU A 70 2.40 0.49 -34.74
C GLU A 70 2.82 0.88 -33.32
N ASP A 71 1.95 1.55 -32.55
CA ASP A 71 2.25 1.88 -31.15
C ASP A 71 2.38 0.63 -30.31
N LEU A 72 1.47 -0.32 -30.50
CA LEU A 72 1.51 -1.61 -29.81
C LEU A 72 2.72 -2.45 -30.22
N ALA A 73 3.12 -2.42 -31.48
CA ALA A 73 4.33 -3.09 -31.97
C ALA A 73 5.59 -2.49 -31.33
N ARG A 74 5.70 -1.15 -31.25
CA ARG A 74 6.79 -0.46 -30.54
C ARG A 74 6.83 -0.82 -29.06
N GLN A 75 5.66 -0.84 -28.40
CA GLN A 75 5.59 -1.23 -26.99
C GLN A 75 6.14 -2.66 -26.79
N ARG A 76 5.77 -3.61 -27.65
CA ARG A 76 6.31 -4.99 -27.61
C ARG A 76 7.81 -5.02 -27.85
N GLU A 77 8.32 -4.23 -28.81
CA GLU A 77 9.76 -4.13 -29.08
C GLU A 77 10.51 -3.57 -27.87
N HIS A 78 10.02 -2.50 -27.26
CA HIS A 78 10.59 -1.92 -26.03
C HIS A 78 10.59 -2.93 -24.88
N ALA A 79 9.49 -3.68 -24.70
CA ALA A 79 9.41 -4.74 -23.72
C ALA A 79 10.43 -5.87 -23.98
N ALA A 80 10.63 -6.25 -25.23
CA ALA A 80 11.63 -7.26 -25.61
C ALA A 80 13.08 -6.81 -25.35
N ARG A 81 13.36 -5.50 -25.48
CA ARG A 81 14.70 -4.92 -25.20
C ARG A 81 14.97 -4.73 -23.70
N LYS A 82 13.95 -4.73 -22.86
CA LYS A 82 14.07 -4.46 -21.41
C LYS A 82 15.12 -5.32 -20.70
N PRO A 83 15.22 -6.66 -20.89
CA PRO A 83 16.23 -7.49 -20.23
C PRO A 83 17.67 -7.05 -20.55
N GLU A 84 17.93 -6.69 -21.82
CA GLU A 84 19.24 -6.21 -22.24
C GLU A 84 19.57 -4.84 -21.63
N VAL A 85 18.61 -3.93 -21.63
CA VAL A 85 18.75 -2.61 -20.98
C VAL A 85 19.09 -2.75 -19.51
N MET A 86 18.38 -3.64 -18.80
CA MET A 86 18.62 -3.91 -17.38
C MET A 86 20.02 -4.45 -17.14
N ARG A 87 20.50 -5.40 -17.99
CA ARG A 87 21.84 -5.97 -17.89
C ARG A 87 22.92 -4.89 -18.08
N ILE A 88 22.85 -4.13 -19.17
CA ILE A 88 23.83 -3.07 -19.48
C ILE A 88 23.84 -1.99 -18.38
N ALA A 89 22.67 -1.59 -17.90
CA ALA A 89 22.57 -0.60 -16.84
C ALA A 89 23.18 -1.11 -15.52
N ALA A 90 22.91 -2.37 -15.16
CA ALA A 90 23.48 -3.00 -13.97
C ALA A 90 25.02 -3.09 -14.04
N GLU A 91 25.58 -3.46 -15.20
CA GLU A 91 27.03 -3.49 -15.43
C GLU A 91 27.67 -2.11 -15.23
N LYS A 92 27.05 -1.04 -15.76
CA LYS A 92 27.55 0.33 -15.60
C LYS A 92 27.44 0.84 -14.16
N ILE A 93 26.37 0.51 -13.44
CA ILE A 93 26.21 0.80 -12.02
C ILE A 93 27.33 0.12 -11.20
N ALA A 94 27.57 -1.17 -11.46
CA ALA A 94 28.62 -1.94 -10.80
C ALA A 94 30.02 -1.40 -11.10
N ALA A 95 30.31 -1.06 -12.37
CA ALA A 95 31.60 -0.49 -12.78
C ALA A 95 31.92 0.84 -12.09
N ARG A 96 30.91 1.60 -11.71
CA ARG A 96 31.06 2.87 -10.95
C ARG A 96 30.98 2.71 -9.43
N GLY A 97 30.75 1.49 -8.93
CA GLY A 97 30.65 1.21 -7.50
C GLY A 97 29.51 1.96 -6.79
N LEU A 98 28.43 2.30 -7.52
CA LEU A 98 27.31 3.05 -6.95
C LEU A 98 26.46 2.13 -6.07
N LYS A 99 26.17 2.59 -4.83
CA LYS A 99 25.29 1.89 -3.88
C LYS A 99 23.81 2.14 -4.21
N MET A 100 23.35 1.56 -5.31
CA MET A 100 21.96 1.63 -5.77
C MET A 100 21.56 0.30 -6.39
N LYS A 101 20.28 -0.06 -6.26
CA LYS A 101 19.70 -1.26 -6.86
C LYS A 101 18.76 -0.86 -7.98
N LEU A 102 19.05 -1.29 -9.20
CA LEU A 102 18.16 -1.11 -10.35
C LEU A 102 16.95 -2.05 -10.18
N VAL A 103 15.75 -1.49 -10.31
CA VAL A 103 14.49 -2.22 -10.13
C VAL A 103 13.82 -2.50 -11.46
N ASP A 104 13.71 -1.47 -12.32
CA ASP A 104 13.03 -1.59 -13.60
C ASP A 104 13.49 -0.55 -14.63
N ALA A 105 13.13 -0.78 -15.90
CA ALA A 105 13.41 0.11 -17.02
C ALA A 105 12.21 0.20 -17.97
N GLU A 106 11.84 1.41 -18.37
CA GLU A 106 10.71 1.68 -19.26
C GLU A 106 11.09 2.72 -20.31
N TYR A 107 10.78 2.43 -21.58
CA TYR A 107 10.82 3.42 -22.65
C TYR A 107 9.49 4.17 -22.72
N THR A 108 9.52 5.46 -23.01
CA THR A 108 8.31 6.18 -23.47
C THR A 108 7.86 5.63 -24.83
N VAL A 109 6.58 5.74 -25.16
CA VAL A 109 6.00 5.19 -26.40
C VAL A 109 6.68 5.69 -27.65
N ASP A 110 7.13 6.94 -27.65
CA ASP A 110 7.90 7.58 -28.72
C ASP A 110 9.39 7.14 -28.76
N GLY A 111 9.85 6.34 -27.79
CA GLY A 111 11.25 5.95 -27.66
C GLY A 111 12.21 7.10 -27.32
N ALA A 112 11.71 8.31 -27.13
CA ALA A 112 12.53 9.50 -26.89
C ALA A 112 13.23 9.50 -25.52
N LYS A 113 12.69 8.75 -24.55
CA LYS A 113 13.18 8.70 -23.19
C LYS A 113 13.20 7.28 -22.65
N LEU A 114 14.26 6.94 -21.92
CA LEU A 114 14.38 5.72 -21.09
C LEU A 114 14.36 6.12 -19.62
N VAL A 115 13.37 5.64 -18.89
CA VAL A 115 13.23 5.83 -17.44
C VAL A 115 13.76 4.59 -16.74
N LEU A 116 14.71 4.75 -15.83
CA LEU A 116 15.29 3.69 -15.02
C LEU A 116 14.87 3.91 -13.56
N TYR A 117 14.17 2.94 -12.99
CA TYR A 117 13.73 2.96 -11.60
C TYR A 117 14.75 2.29 -10.71
N PHE A 118 15.12 2.94 -9.62
CA PHE A 118 16.10 2.41 -8.68
C PHE A 118 15.74 2.71 -7.22
N THR A 119 16.26 1.88 -6.32
CA THR A 119 16.25 2.14 -4.88
C THR A 119 17.67 2.40 -4.38
N ALA A 120 17.80 3.30 -3.40
CA ALA A 120 19.04 3.59 -2.71
C ALA A 120 18.73 4.11 -1.30
N GLU A 121 19.55 3.72 -0.32
CA GLU A 121 19.42 4.18 1.07
C GLU A 121 19.81 5.65 1.23
N ASN A 122 20.85 6.07 0.49
CA ASN A 122 21.39 7.42 0.54
C ASN A 122 21.30 8.11 -0.81
N ARG A 123 21.56 9.42 -0.81
CA ARG A 123 21.65 10.20 -2.03
C ARG A 123 22.84 9.73 -2.87
N VAL A 124 22.58 9.38 -4.13
CA VAL A 124 23.58 8.90 -5.09
C VAL A 124 23.90 9.99 -6.10
N ASP A 125 25.17 10.23 -6.38
CA ASP A 125 25.58 11.06 -7.53
C ASP A 125 25.68 10.21 -8.78
N PHE A 126 24.72 10.38 -9.67
CA PHE A 126 24.59 9.60 -10.91
C PHE A 126 24.93 10.36 -12.19
N ARG A 127 25.58 11.56 -12.11
CA ARG A 127 25.86 12.40 -13.28
C ARG A 127 26.67 11.66 -14.34
N GLU A 128 27.73 10.97 -13.91
CA GLU A 128 28.58 10.17 -14.78
C GLU A 128 27.83 8.94 -15.32
N LEU A 129 27.04 8.27 -14.48
CA LEU A 129 26.21 7.14 -14.89
C LEU A 129 25.24 7.54 -16.01
N VAL A 130 24.57 8.70 -15.88
CA VAL A 130 23.65 9.20 -16.92
C VAL A 130 24.35 9.41 -18.24
N ARG A 131 25.59 9.93 -18.26
CA ARG A 131 26.37 10.11 -19.47
C ARG A 131 26.71 8.78 -20.14
N ASP A 132 27.13 7.77 -19.34
CA ASP A 132 27.46 6.44 -19.85
C ASP A 132 26.24 5.72 -20.42
N LEU A 133 25.09 5.84 -19.75
CA LEU A 133 23.84 5.26 -20.20
C LEU A 133 23.31 5.97 -21.46
N ALA A 134 23.38 7.30 -21.51
CA ALA A 134 22.96 8.06 -22.68
C ALA A 134 23.83 7.72 -23.91
N SER A 135 25.14 7.53 -23.72
CA SER A 135 26.05 7.08 -24.78
C SER A 135 25.72 5.65 -25.26
N ALA A 136 25.38 4.74 -24.33
CA ALA A 136 25.06 3.36 -24.66
C ALA A 136 23.72 3.19 -25.40
N PHE A 137 22.69 3.87 -24.91
CA PHE A 137 21.33 3.71 -25.44
C PHE A 137 20.93 4.78 -26.48
N ARG A 138 21.74 5.80 -26.67
CA ARG A 138 21.49 6.95 -27.58
C ARG A 138 20.11 7.58 -27.39
N THR A 139 19.65 7.61 -26.16
CA THR A 139 18.31 8.07 -25.74
C THR A 139 18.44 8.95 -24.50
N ARG A 140 17.52 9.85 -24.27
CA ARG A 140 17.48 10.63 -23.04
C ARG A 140 17.21 9.73 -21.85
N ILE A 141 18.10 9.76 -20.85
CA ILE A 141 17.99 8.95 -19.64
C ILE A 141 17.37 9.75 -18.52
N GLU A 142 16.39 9.17 -17.85
CA GLU A 142 15.84 9.67 -16.60
C GLU A 142 16.01 8.61 -15.51
N LEU A 143 16.73 8.95 -14.44
CA LEU A 143 16.89 8.09 -13.27
C LEU A 143 15.86 8.51 -12.22
N ARG A 144 15.00 7.57 -11.79
CA ARG A 144 13.94 7.80 -10.84
C ARG A 144 14.13 6.94 -9.60
N GLN A 145 14.42 7.59 -8.48
CA GLN A 145 14.45 6.90 -7.20
C GLN A 145 13.03 6.57 -6.75
N ILE A 146 12.82 5.34 -6.34
CA ILE A 146 11.54 4.86 -5.78
C ILE A 146 11.74 4.34 -4.36
N GLY A 147 10.66 4.32 -3.59
CA GLY A 147 10.66 3.76 -2.25
C GLY A 147 10.61 2.22 -2.27
N THR A 148 10.99 1.59 -1.15
CA THR A 148 10.97 0.12 -1.00
C THR A 148 9.58 -0.49 -1.18
N ARG A 149 8.51 0.24 -0.83
CA ARG A 149 7.14 -0.21 -1.07
C ARG A 149 6.76 -0.15 -2.56
N ASP A 150 7.23 0.86 -3.29
CA ASP A 150 7.02 0.96 -4.73
C ASP A 150 7.83 -0.10 -5.48
N GLU A 151 9.05 -0.42 -5.03
CA GLU A 151 9.81 -1.57 -5.50
C GLU A 151 9.01 -2.86 -5.34
N CYS A 152 8.49 -3.11 -4.13
CA CYS A 152 7.65 -4.28 -3.85
C CYS A 152 6.39 -4.31 -4.73
N ARG A 153 5.78 -3.15 -5.01
CA ARG A 153 4.64 -3.02 -5.92
C ARG A 153 4.98 -3.43 -7.34
N MET A 154 6.14 -3.01 -7.84
CA MET A 154 6.58 -3.29 -9.22
C MET A 154 7.01 -4.75 -9.40
N LEU A 155 7.70 -5.32 -8.42
CA LEU A 155 8.19 -6.71 -8.48
C LEU A 155 7.10 -7.72 -8.12
N GLY A 156 6.08 -7.32 -7.38
CA GLY A 156 5.07 -8.20 -6.84
C GLY A 156 5.60 -9.07 -5.70
N GLY A 157 4.85 -10.13 -5.38
CA GLY A 157 5.21 -11.12 -4.37
C GLY A 157 4.04 -11.50 -3.46
N LEU A 158 4.27 -12.47 -2.59
CA LEU A 158 3.28 -12.95 -1.63
C LEU A 158 3.58 -12.41 -0.23
N GLY A 159 2.57 -11.86 0.41
CA GLY A 159 2.65 -11.42 1.79
C GLY A 159 2.71 -12.61 2.77
N PRO A 160 2.99 -12.38 4.08
CA PRO A 160 2.98 -13.43 5.09
C PRO A 160 1.60 -14.10 5.26
N CYS A 161 0.53 -13.49 4.75
CA CYS A 161 -0.82 -14.05 4.71
C CYS A 161 -1.06 -15.00 3.51
N GLY A 162 -0.05 -15.24 2.64
CA GLY A 162 -0.16 -16.08 1.44
C GLY A 162 -0.88 -15.43 0.25
N ARG A 163 -1.33 -14.18 0.37
CA ARG A 163 -1.95 -13.40 -0.72
C ARG A 163 -0.93 -12.51 -1.39
N GLU A 164 -1.25 -12.07 -2.62
CA GLU A 164 -0.48 -11.04 -3.29
C GLU A 164 -0.32 -9.79 -2.40
N CYS A 165 0.85 -9.13 -2.49
CA CYS A 165 1.12 -7.90 -1.74
C CYS A 165 0.01 -6.87 -1.96
N CYS A 166 -0.57 -6.34 -0.90
CA CYS A 166 -1.64 -5.34 -0.98
C CYS A 166 -1.26 -4.13 -1.84
N CYS A 167 0.01 -3.72 -1.82
CA CYS A 167 0.51 -2.62 -2.67
C CYS A 167 0.51 -2.98 -4.16
N ALA A 168 0.72 -4.24 -4.54
CA ALA A 168 0.65 -4.71 -5.92
C ALA A 168 -0.81 -4.94 -6.35
N ALA A 169 -1.66 -5.44 -5.45
CA ALA A 169 -3.08 -5.67 -5.70
C ALA A 169 -3.91 -4.39 -5.89
N GLY A 170 -3.35 -3.20 -5.63
CA GLY A 170 -3.97 -1.94 -5.96
C GLY A 170 -4.67 -1.20 -4.85
N CYS A 171 -4.46 -1.63 -3.65
CA CYS A 171 -4.97 -0.88 -2.50
C CYS A 171 -4.24 0.47 -2.41
N ASP A 172 -5.00 1.55 -2.41
CA ASP A 172 -4.47 2.88 -2.13
C ASP A 172 -4.44 3.06 -0.62
N PHE A 173 -3.25 3.10 -0.03
CA PHE A 173 -3.10 3.22 1.41
C PHE A 173 -2.61 4.61 1.78
N SER A 174 -3.27 5.22 2.77
CA SER A 174 -2.71 6.31 3.53
C SER A 174 -1.46 5.86 4.29
N LYS A 175 -0.74 6.80 4.87
CA LYS A 175 0.43 6.49 5.71
C LYS A 175 0.07 5.50 6.81
N VAL A 176 0.90 4.47 6.95
CA VAL A 176 0.74 3.44 8.00
C VAL A 176 1.56 3.85 9.22
N SER A 177 0.95 3.77 10.40
CA SER A 177 1.61 4.13 11.66
C SER A 177 1.55 3.00 12.68
N ILE A 178 2.49 3.02 13.64
CA ILE A 178 2.54 2.06 14.76
C ILE A 178 1.26 2.10 15.60
N LYS A 179 0.60 3.26 15.68
CA LYS A 179 -0.69 3.41 16.37
C LYS A 179 -1.76 2.46 15.81
N MET A 180 -1.74 2.20 14.49
CA MET A 180 -2.67 1.27 13.86
C MET A 180 -2.44 -0.17 14.32
N ALA A 181 -1.18 -0.59 14.51
CA ALA A 181 -0.85 -1.91 15.07
C ALA A 181 -1.31 -2.04 16.54
N LYS A 182 -1.14 -0.99 17.35
CA LYS A 182 -1.66 -0.94 18.72
C LYS A 182 -3.19 -1.04 18.76
N ASN A 183 -3.89 -0.32 17.89
CA ASN A 183 -5.36 -0.39 17.80
C ASN A 183 -5.87 -1.80 17.50
N GLN A 184 -5.06 -2.60 16.81
CA GLN A 184 -5.37 -3.98 16.43
C GLN A 184 -4.84 -5.02 17.42
N ASN A 185 -4.33 -4.58 18.58
CA ASN A 185 -3.75 -5.43 19.62
C ASN A 185 -2.64 -6.36 19.10
N LEU A 186 -1.89 -5.93 18.08
CA LEU A 186 -0.77 -6.69 17.56
C LEU A 186 0.49 -6.46 18.40
N SER A 187 1.25 -7.53 18.59
CA SER A 187 2.59 -7.44 19.17
C SER A 187 3.46 -6.52 18.31
N LEU A 188 4.15 -5.56 18.93
CA LEU A 188 5.01 -4.59 18.24
C LEU A 188 6.36 -5.20 17.80
N ASN A 189 6.44 -6.52 17.71
CA ASN A 189 7.62 -7.18 17.15
C ASN A 189 7.73 -6.86 15.64
N PRO A 190 8.83 -6.22 15.19
CA PRO A 190 9.05 -5.86 13.80
C PRO A 190 8.80 -7.02 12.82
N GLY A 191 9.25 -8.23 13.15
CA GLY A 191 9.04 -9.42 12.32
C GLY A 191 7.57 -9.84 12.13
N LYS A 192 6.65 -9.37 12.98
CA LYS A 192 5.20 -9.68 12.88
C LYS A 192 4.39 -8.59 12.22
N ILE A 193 4.87 -7.33 12.22
CA ILE A 193 4.15 -6.19 11.67
C ILE A 193 4.78 -5.61 10.40
N SER A 194 5.93 -6.15 9.95
CA SER A 194 6.58 -5.75 8.71
C SER A 194 6.04 -6.51 7.50
N GLY A 195 5.89 -5.80 6.40
CA GLY A 195 5.63 -6.39 5.09
C GLY A 195 6.91 -6.81 4.37
N LEU A 196 6.77 -7.39 3.18
CA LEU A 196 7.89 -7.77 2.28
C LEU A 196 8.81 -6.59 1.95
N CYS A 197 8.28 -5.38 1.92
CA CYS A 197 9.03 -4.16 1.63
C CYS A 197 9.85 -3.64 2.83
N GLY A 198 9.86 -4.34 3.97
CA GLY A 198 10.52 -3.91 5.20
C GLY A 198 9.80 -2.77 5.94
N ARG A 199 8.70 -2.22 5.38
CA ARG A 199 7.84 -1.22 6.02
C ARG A 199 6.68 -1.89 6.75
N LEU A 200 5.94 -1.13 7.56
CA LEU A 200 4.71 -1.62 8.20
C LEU A 200 3.73 -2.18 7.18
N MET A 201 3.05 -3.27 7.54
CA MET A 201 2.08 -3.93 6.65
C MET A 201 0.93 -3.01 6.25
N CYS A 202 0.61 -2.95 4.96
CA CYS A 202 -0.48 -2.14 4.42
C CYS A 202 -1.87 -2.54 4.97
N CYS A 203 -2.08 -3.81 5.31
CA CYS A 203 -3.33 -4.28 5.90
C CYS A 203 -3.65 -3.59 7.23
N LEU A 204 -2.63 -3.12 7.98
CA LEU A 204 -2.84 -2.34 9.20
C LEU A 204 -3.66 -1.07 8.92
N SER A 205 -3.37 -0.37 7.83
CA SER A 205 -4.14 0.82 7.42
C SER A 205 -5.52 0.43 6.89
N TYR A 206 -5.60 -0.63 6.09
CA TYR A 206 -6.85 -1.10 5.49
C TYR A 206 -7.89 -1.48 6.55
N GLU A 207 -7.47 -2.17 7.59
CA GLU A 207 -8.36 -2.65 8.66
C GLU A 207 -8.59 -1.62 9.77
N ASN A 208 -7.77 -0.55 9.84
CA ASN A 208 -7.77 0.38 10.97
C ASN A 208 -9.12 1.06 11.25
N ALA A 209 -9.92 1.35 10.23
CA ALA A 209 -11.23 1.96 10.41
C ALA A 209 -12.16 1.04 11.23
N TYR A 210 -12.24 -0.23 10.84
CA TYR A 210 -13.01 -1.25 11.53
C TYR A 210 -12.60 -1.39 13.01
N TYR A 211 -11.28 -1.55 13.26
CA TYR A 211 -10.78 -1.68 14.63
C TYR A 211 -10.98 -0.41 15.46
N THR A 212 -10.90 0.77 14.84
CA THR A 212 -11.14 2.03 15.55
C THR A 212 -12.60 2.16 15.99
N GLU A 213 -13.55 1.76 15.15
CA GLU A 213 -14.97 1.76 15.49
C GLU A 213 -15.28 0.70 16.54
N THR A 214 -14.80 -0.51 16.35
CA THR A 214 -15.01 -1.62 17.28
C THR A 214 -14.43 -1.32 18.66
N ASN A 215 -13.24 -0.73 18.74
CA ASN A 215 -12.62 -0.37 20.01
C ASN A 215 -13.43 0.68 20.82
N LYS A 216 -14.25 1.53 20.17
CA LYS A 216 -15.15 2.43 20.87
C LYS A 216 -16.29 1.66 21.58
N LEU A 217 -16.72 0.57 20.99
CA LEU A 217 -17.81 -0.27 21.52
C LEU A 217 -17.30 -1.21 22.63
N MET A 218 -16.08 -1.74 22.49
CA MET A 218 -15.49 -2.69 23.42
C MET A 218 -15.09 -2.05 24.77
N PRO A 219 -15.13 -2.81 25.89
CA PRO A 219 -14.51 -2.39 27.13
C PRO A 219 -12.99 -2.42 27.01
N LYS A 220 -12.28 -1.63 27.81
CA LYS A 220 -10.82 -1.74 27.88
C LYS A 220 -10.41 -2.97 28.68
N VAL A 221 -9.29 -3.61 28.30
CA VAL A 221 -8.69 -4.67 29.12
C VAL A 221 -8.35 -4.11 30.50
N GLY A 222 -8.66 -4.85 31.56
CA GLY A 222 -8.52 -4.42 32.95
C GLY A 222 -9.73 -3.65 33.51
N SER A 223 -10.70 -3.24 32.70
CA SER A 223 -11.90 -2.55 33.19
C SER A 223 -12.90 -3.51 33.84
N LYS A 224 -13.65 -3.02 34.82
CA LYS A 224 -14.77 -3.76 35.42
C LYS A 224 -15.96 -3.77 34.47
N VAL A 225 -16.52 -4.92 34.25
CA VAL A 225 -17.67 -5.14 33.40
C VAL A 225 -18.72 -5.95 34.10
N ARG A 226 -20.00 -5.72 33.73
CA ARG A 226 -21.13 -6.55 34.15
C ARG A 226 -21.53 -7.43 33.00
N VAL A 227 -21.58 -8.72 33.24
CA VAL A 227 -22.10 -9.73 32.28
C VAL A 227 -23.56 -9.96 32.63
N VAL A 228 -24.44 -9.81 31.64
CA VAL A 228 -25.88 -10.08 31.74
C VAL A 228 -26.15 -11.29 30.88
N SER A 229 -26.24 -12.48 31.47
CA SER A 229 -26.54 -13.72 30.79
C SER A 229 -27.84 -14.33 31.34
N GLU A 230 -28.34 -15.40 30.70
CA GLU A 230 -29.52 -16.12 31.15
C GLU A 230 -29.35 -16.67 32.57
N ASP A 231 -28.13 -16.95 33.00
CA ASP A 231 -27.78 -17.42 34.34
C ASP A 231 -27.74 -16.30 35.40
N GLY A 232 -28.09 -15.07 35.04
CA GLY A 232 -28.09 -13.90 35.92
C GLY A 232 -26.98 -12.90 35.64
N GLU A 233 -26.91 -11.87 36.49
CA GLU A 233 -25.88 -10.83 36.39
C GLU A 233 -24.63 -11.20 37.20
N LYS A 234 -23.48 -11.11 36.60
CA LYS A 234 -22.17 -11.31 37.27
C LYS A 234 -21.26 -10.12 36.96
N THR A 235 -20.51 -9.69 37.96
CA THR A 235 -19.49 -8.64 37.79
C THR A 235 -18.14 -9.30 37.68
N GLY A 236 -17.33 -8.85 36.72
CA GLY A 236 -15.98 -9.37 36.48
C GLY A 236 -15.04 -8.31 35.91
N THR A 237 -13.84 -8.74 35.60
CA THR A 237 -12.82 -7.89 34.97
C THR A 237 -12.56 -8.40 33.56
N ALA A 238 -12.60 -7.52 32.56
CA ALA A 238 -12.23 -7.84 31.19
C ALA A 238 -10.74 -8.13 31.11
N VAL A 239 -10.34 -9.35 30.76
CA VAL A 239 -8.93 -9.79 30.66
C VAL A 239 -8.47 -9.94 29.22
N GLY A 240 -9.40 -10.03 28.26
CA GLY A 240 -9.11 -10.12 26.84
C GLY A 240 -10.28 -9.60 26.00
N ILE A 241 -9.97 -9.12 24.81
CA ILE A 241 -10.97 -8.68 23.84
C ILE A 241 -10.65 -9.28 22.48
N ASN A 242 -11.67 -9.71 21.77
CA ASN A 242 -11.56 -10.18 20.39
C ASN A 242 -12.49 -9.32 19.51
N GLN A 243 -11.91 -8.37 18.80
CA GLN A 243 -12.65 -7.41 17.98
C GLN A 243 -13.36 -8.09 16.80
N ILE A 244 -12.75 -9.14 16.23
CA ILE A 244 -13.31 -9.85 15.07
C ILE A 244 -14.54 -10.68 15.45
N LYS A 245 -14.44 -11.40 16.57
CA LYS A 245 -15.56 -12.21 17.09
C LYS A 245 -16.57 -11.39 17.90
N MET A 246 -16.27 -10.12 18.19
CA MET A 246 -17.08 -9.27 19.08
C MET A 246 -17.30 -9.92 20.44
N THR A 247 -16.24 -10.54 21.02
CA THR A 247 -16.29 -11.21 22.32
C THR A 247 -15.31 -10.58 23.30
N VAL A 248 -15.63 -10.69 24.59
CA VAL A 248 -14.83 -10.21 25.71
C VAL A 248 -14.58 -11.36 26.66
N SER A 249 -13.32 -11.68 26.93
CA SER A 249 -12.95 -12.65 27.97
C SER A 249 -13.04 -11.97 29.32
N VAL A 250 -13.96 -12.42 30.16
CA VAL A 250 -14.22 -11.86 31.50
C VAL A 250 -13.77 -12.83 32.58
N ARG A 251 -12.96 -12.34 33.50
CA ARG A 251 -12.59 -13.05 34.73
C ARG A 251 -13.60 -12.72 35.82
N THR A 252 -14.33 -13.74 36.24
CA THR A 252 -15.29 -13.65 37.37
C THR A 252 -14.77 -14.47 38.55
N GLU A 253 -15.06 -14.02 39.76
CA GLU A 253 -14.77 -14.74 40.99
C GLU A 253 -15.99 -15.64 41.33
N SER A 254 -15.73 -16.92 41.51
CA SER A 254 -16.76 -17.88 41.93
C SER A 254 -16.96 -17.84 43.43
N LYS A 255 -18.09 -18.33 43.94
CA LYS A 255 -18.42 -18.37 45.37
C LYS A 255 -17.38 -19.16 46.21
N ASP A 256 -16.60 -20.03 45.57
CA ASP A 256 -15.57 -20.84 46.19
C ASP A 256 -14.17 -20.18 46.18
N GLY A 257 -14.10 -18.88 45.81
CA GLY A 257 -12.84 -18.13 45.73
C GLY A 257 -11.97 -18.46 44.50
N SER A 258 -12.45 -19.32 43.61
CA SER A 258 -11.76 -19.62 42.35
C SER A 258 -12.10 -18.59 41.29
N PHE A 259 -11.12 -18.33 40.38
CA PHE A 259 -11.33 -17.45 39.23
C PHE A 259 -11.68 -18.26 38.00
N GLU A 260 -12.75 -17.88 37.34
CA GLU A 260 -13.18 -18.44 36.08
C GLU A 260 -13.06 -17.40 34.96
N ILE A 261 -12.50 -17.78 33.81
CA ILE A 261 -12.42 -16.93 32.63
C ILE A 261 -13.33 -17.52 31.56
N LYS A 262 -14.31 -16.72 31.13
CA LYS A 262 -15.24 -17.09 30.04
C LYS A 262 -15.32 -15.98 29.02
N ASP A 263 -15.51 -16.39 27.74
CA ASP A 263 -15.77 -15.49 26.65
C ASP A 263 -17.27 -15.21 26.54
N HIS A 264 -17.61 -13.92 26.55
CA HIS A 264 -18.99 -13.45 26.43
C HIS A 264 -19.13 -12.58 25.19
N PRO A 265 -20.22 -12.69 24.42
CA PRO A 265 -20.50 -11.77 23.32
C PRO A 265 -20.69 -10.33 23.86
N LEU A 266 -20.30 -9.35 23.05
CA LEU A 266 -20.40 -7.94 23.46
C LEU A 266 -21.83 -7.51 23.83
N SER A 267 -22.85 -8.15 23.27
CA SER A 267 -24.27 -7.90 23.60
C SER A 267 -24.60 -8.13 25.07
N GLU A 268 -23.93 -9.06 25.73
CA GLU A 268 -24.10 -9.40 27.15
C GLU A 268 -23.26 -8.50 28.08
N ILE A 269 -22.38 -7.66 27.54
CA ILE A 269 -21.44 -6.89 28.34
C ILE A 269 -21.94 -5.45 28.55
N ARG A 270 -21.95 -4.99 29.83
CA ARG A 270 -22.19 -3.61 30.21
C ARG A 270 -20.95 -3.05 30.88
N LYS A 271 -20.45 -1.90 30.37
CA LYS A 271 -19.32 -1.18 30.99
C LYS A 271 -19.76 -0.59 32.32
N LEU A 272 -19.01 -0.80 33.39
CA LEU A 272 -19.30 -0.26 34.72
C LEU A 272 -18.57 1.05 35.00
N ASP A 273 -17.36 1.25 34.42
CA ASP A 273 -16.56 2.45 34.62
C ASP A 273 -15.80 2.88 33.36
N ALA A 274 -15.67 4.20 33.20
CA ALA A 274 -14.76 4.83 32.23
C ALA A 274 -13.41 5.11 32.89
N ALA A 275 -12.77 4.10 33.54
CA ALA A 275 -11.45 4.28 34.12
C ALA A 275 -10.36 3.90 33.14
N SER A 276 -9.49 4.87 32.89
CA SER A 276 -8.31 4.77 32.07
C SER A 276 -7.31 3.76 32.63
N ALA A 277 -7.15 2.60 32.01
CA ALA A 277 -5.91 1.88 32.12
C ALA A 277 -4.94 2.47 31.09
N ALA A 278 -3.89 3.12 31.56
CA ALA A 278 -2.77 3.52 30.72
C ALA A 278 -2.11 2.25 30.18
N ASP A 279 -2.07 2.16 28.89
CA ASP A 279 -1.63 1.00 28.17
C ASP A 279 -0.14 1.16 27.88
N ASP A 280 0.67 0.66 28.78
CA ASP A 280 2.11 0.55 28.57
C ASP A 280 2.47 -0.85 28.08
N MET A 281 2.30 -1.06 26.78
CA MET A 281 3.18 -2.00 26.10
C MET A 281 4.54 -1.30 25.98
N ALA A 282 5.37 -1.52 27.00
CA ALA A 282 6.72 -0.99 27.06
C ALA A 282 7.54 -1.56 25.90
N VAL A 283 7.86 -0.71 24.95
CA VAL A 283 8.78 -1.01 23.85
C VAL A 283 10.17 -0.58 24.30
N SER A 284 11.17 -1.42 24.13
CA SER A 284 12.55 -1.02 24.39
C SER A 284 12.95 0.16 23.49
N LYS A 285 13.92 1.00 23.95
CA LYS A 285 14.36 2.15 23.13
C LYS A 285 14.88 1.74 21.74
N ALA A 286 15.51 0.55 21.64
CA ALA A 286 16.03 0.03 20.37
C ALA A 286 14.88 -0.37 19.43
N GLU A 287 13.90 -1.10 19.92
CA GLU A 287 12.71 -1.49 19.16
C GLU A 287 11.88 -0.26 18.75
N ALA A 288 11.78 0.77 19.62
CA ALA A 288 11.08 2.00 19.28
C ALA A 288 11.76 2.78 18.13
N ALA A 289 13.10 2.76 18.07
CA ALA A 289 13.84 3.40 16.98
C ALA A 289 13.66 2.64 15.66
N GLU A 290 13.71 1.30 15.71
CA GLU A 290 13.49 0.44 14.54
C GLU A 290 12.06 0.59 14.00
N LEU A 291 11.06 0.57 14.88
CA LEU A 291 9.65 0.77 14.54
C LEU A 291 9.39 2.13 13.90
N LYS A 292 10.05 3.20 14.39
CA LYS A 292 9.90 4.54 13.83
C LYS A 292 10.43 4.65 12.40
N ASN A 293 11.50 3.89 12.06
CA ASN A 293 12.03 3.84 10.70
C ASN A 293 11.14 3.07 9.71
N MET A 294 10.16 2.31 10.22
CA MET A 294 9.19 1.54 9.42
C MET A 294 7.90 2.32 9.13
N GLU A 295 7.68 3.44 9.79
CA GLU A 295 6.56 4.35 9.48
C GLU A 295 6.81 5.06 8.15
N ASP A 296 5.72 5.42 7.47
CA ASP A 296 5.75 6.13 6.16
C ASP A 296 5.86 7.65 6.32
#